data_1ba0356afec2f8bdee2a7f07210e2f75
#
_entry.id   1ba0356afec2f8bdee2a7f07210e2f75
#
_cell.length_a   1.000
_cell.length_b   1.000
_cell.length_c   1.000
_cell.angle_alpha   90.00
_cell.angle_beta   90.00
_cell.angle_gamma   90.00
#
_symmetry.space_group_name_H-M   'P 1'
#
loop_
_entity.id
_entity.type
_entity.pdbx_description
1 polymer ?
#
loop_
_entity_poly.entity_id
_entity_poly.type
_entity_poly.pdbx_seq_one_letter_code
_entity_poly.pdbx_strand_id
1 'polypeptide(L)'
;MDKVLSLLENIGNYLLLIRISDILDIAIIAFLVYNLLRMVKSTRAENILKGVVAFLLVLWLVDILQLNAISYLMRNLVQVGILSIIVLFQPEIRQILEKVGSRNIRLLRAFNDPKQQSELEAAIDQTVMACKEMSLSKTGVLIVFERDIHLDDMVRSGTTLDAAVSSELLKNIFFVKAPMHDGAVIIRRGRILGAGCMLPLSKNVNLSRDLGMRHRAGIGMSENSDAVVVIVSEETGSISVAIGGMLKRHLKPETLGKLLRNELIPPEEETEDKSRRTLAELLGLNRKGADDHVGTDL
;
A
#
# COMPACT_ATOMS: atom_id res chain seq x y z
N MET A 1 27.80 9.19 52.15
CA MET A 1 27.80 7.77 51.82
C MET A 1 26.40 7.21 51.93
N ASP A 2 25.60 7.61 52.91
CA ASP A 2 24.24 7.12 53.17
C ASP A 2 23.19 7.46 52.08
N LYS A 3 23.30 8.59 51.40
CA LYS A 3 22.40 8.95 50.28
C LYS A 3 22.59 8.07 49.05
N VAL A 4 23.79 7.54 48.82
CA VAL A 4 24.08 6.64 47.69
C VAL A 4 23.60 5.22 48.00
N LEU A 5 23.75 4.80 49.26
CA LEU A 5 23.23 3.50 49.73
C LEU A 5 21.69 3.46 49.67
N SER A 6 21.01 4.51 50.15
CA SER A 6 19.54 4.61 50.09
C SER A 6 19.01 4.68 48.64
N LEU A 7 19.76 5.28 47.70
CA LEU A 7 19.41 5.24 46.29
C LEU A 7 19.57 3.84 45.68
N LEU A 8 20.63 3.10 46.06
CA LEU A 8 20.85 1.72 45.61
C LEU A 8 19.82 0.74 46.17
N GLU A 9 19.44 0.89 47.45
CA GLU A 9 18.35 0.13 48.05
C GLU A 9 16.99 0.41 47.40
N ASN A 10 16.68 1.65 47.11
CA ASN A 10 15.46 2.00 46.40
C ASN A 10 15.44 1.44 44.98
N ILE A 11 16.55 1.52 44.25
CA ILE A 11 16.66 0.91 42.91
C ILE A 11 16.49 -0.61 42.98
N GLY A 12 17.09 -1.29 43.97
CA GLY A 12 16.94 -2.71 44.18
C GLY A 12 15.48 -3.10 44.45
N ASN A 13 14.77 -2.34 45.28
CA ASN A 13 13.36 -2.57 45.59
C ASN A 13 12.44 -2.31 44.39
N TYR A 14 12.74 -1.33 43.56
CA TYR A 14 12.00 -1.08 42.31
C TYR A 14 12.22 -2.20 41.28
N LEU A 15 13.43 -2.77 41.19
CA LEU A 15 13.74 -3.89 40.31
C LEU A 15 13.01 -5.19 40.69
N LEU A 16 12.78 -5.39 41.98
CA LEU A 16 12.02 -6.56 42.52
C LEU A 16 10.50 -6.43 42.34
N LEU A 17 10.01 -5.21 42.06
CA LEU A 17 8.58 -4.94 41.78
C LEU A 17 8.22 -5.07 40.31
N ILE A 18 9.21 -5.22 39.40
CA ILE A 18 8.97 -5.36 37.96
C ILE A 18 8.28 -6.70 37.71
N ARG A 19 7.06 -6.63 37.26
CA ARG A 19 6.29 -7.80 36.80
C ARG A 19 6.66 -8.14 35.34
N ILE A 20 6.50 -9.38 34.99
CA ILE A 20 6.68 -9.86 33.59
C ILE A 20 5.80 -9.04 32.63
N SER A 21 4.61 -8.59 33.09
CA SER A 21 3.74 -7.69 32.35
C SER A 21 4.40 -6.36 31.99
N ASP A 22 5.22 -5.78 32.90
CA ASP A 22 5.85 -4.48 32.67
C ASP A 22 6.95 -4.57 31.60
N ILE A 23 7.67 -5.71 31.57
CA ILE A 23 8.66 -5.99 30.52
C ILE A 23 7.97 -6.18 29.16
N LEU A 24 6.81 -6.86 29.15
CA LEU A 24 6.00 -7.05 27.94
C LEU A 24 5.46 -5.70 27.42
N ASP A 25 4.96 -4.84 28.30
CA ASP A 25 4.49 -3.50 27.94
C ASP A 25 5.59 -2.65 27.32
N ILE A 26 6.77 -2.63 27.95
CA ILE A 26 7.94 -1.90 27.43
C ILE A 26 8.36 -2.48 26.06
N ALA A 27 8.38 -3.80 25.91
CA ALA A 27 8.75 -4.46 24.67
C ALA A 27 7.76 -4.16 23.54
N ILE A 28 6.45 -4.16 23.83
CA ILE A 28 5.40 -3.84 22.87
C ILE A 28 5.49 -2.37 22.44
N ILE A 29 5.65 -1.46 23.41
CA ILE A 29 5.80 -0.02 23.12
C ILE A 29 7.07 0.23 22.30
N ALA A 30 8.20 -0.37 22.68
CA ALA A 30 9.46 -0.25 21.95
C ALA A 30 9.33 -0.77 20.51
N PHE A 31 8.66 -1.91 20.31
CA PHE A 31 8.39 -2.48 18.99
C PHE A 31 7.48 -1.56 18.15
N LEU A 32 6.41 -1.02 18.73
CA LEU A 32 5.51 -0.08 18.05
C LEU A 32 6.26 1.20 17.64
N VAL A 33 7.03 1.78 18.57
CA VAL A 33 7.82 2.98 18.30
C VAL A 33 8.88 2.72 17.25
N TYR A 34 9.58 1.57 17.31
CA TYR A 34 10.56 1.20 16.30
C TYR A 34 9.95 1.06 14.89
N ASN A 35 8.80 0.39 14.78
CA ASN A 35 8.10 0.25 13.51
C ASN A 35 7.59 1.60 12.98
N LEU A 36 7.08 2.46 13.87
CA LEU A 36 6.64 3.80 13.51
C LEU A 36 7.81 4.65 12.98
N LEU A 37 8.94 4.65 13.70
CA LEU A 37 10.15 5.37 13.28
C LEU A 37 10.72 4.83 11.96
N ARG A 38 10.67 3.52 11.75
CA ARG A 38 11.11 2.89 10.49
C ARG A 38 10.23 3.31 9.31
N MET A 39 8.93 3.46 9.54
CA MET A 39 7.96 3.86 8.50
C MET A 39 8.15 5.34 8.10
N VAL A 40 8.57 6.18 9.05
CA VAL A 40 8.75 7.63 8.86
C VAL A 40 10.09 7.96 8.18
N LYS A 41 11.11 7.11 8.29
CA LYS A 41 12.51 7.35 7.85
C LYS A 41 12.70 7.68 6.36
N SER A 42 11.72 7.47 5.49
CA SER A 42 11.82 7.75 4.04
C SER A 42 10.86 8.82 3.55
N THR A 43 10.18 9.53 4.45
CA THR A 43 9.12 10.48 4.09
C THR A 43 9.43 11.91 4.55
N ARG A 44 8.68 12.89 4.01
CA ARG A 44 8.72 14.29 4.48
C ARG A 44 8.39 14.42 5.97
N ALA A 45 7.74 13.42 6.55
CA ALA A 45 7.41 13.35 7.97
C ALA A 45 8.65 13.27 8.88
N GLU A 46 9.83 12.86 8.39
CA GLU A 46 11.07 12.83 9.20
C GLU A 46 11.45 14.21 9.75
N ASN A 47 11.36 15.25 8.93
CA ASN A 47 11.70 16.60 9.34
C ASN A 47 10.67 17.18 10.34
N ILE A 48 9.39 16.84 10.16
CA ILE A 48 8.32 17.23 11.08
C ILE A 48 8.52 16.53 12.42
N LEU A 49 8.84 15.24 12.42
CA LEU A 49 9.12 14.48 13.65
C LEU A 49 10.31 15.06 14.42
N LYS A 50 11.40 15.44 13.74
CA LYS A 50 12.55 16.12 14.38
C LYS A 50 12.12 17.44 15.03
N GLY A 51 11.26 18.22 14.36
CA GLY A 51 10.70 19.46 14.90
C GLY A 51 9.85 19.22 16.14
N VAL A 52 9.00 18.21 16.14
CA VAL A 52 8.16 17.82 17.30
C VAL A 52 9.03 17.36 18.47
N VAL A 53 10.04 16.52 18.23
CA VAL A 53 10.97 16.08 19.28
C VAL A 53 11.74 17.26 19.87
N ALA A 54 12.26 18.18 19.05
CA ALA A 54 12.94 19.37 19.51
C ALA A 54 12.01 20.27 20.37
N PHE A 55 10.76 20.41 19.94
CA PHE A 55 9.75 21.17 20.70
C PHE A 55 9.45 20.55 22.07
N LEU A 56 9.31 19.21 22.14
CA LEU A 56 9.11 18.50 23.40
C LEU A 56 10.32 18.63 24.35
N LEU A 57 11.54 18.62 23.81
CA LEU A 57 12.75 18.86 24.59
C LEU A 57 12.79 20.28 25.17
N VAL A 58 12.36 21.28 24.41
CA VAL A 58 12.24 22.67 24.92
C VAL A 58 11.20 22.76 26.03
N LEU A 59 10.03 22.14 25.87
CA LEU A 59 9.01 22.04 26.90
C LEU A 59 9.56 21.45 28.20
N TRP A 60 10.25 20.31 28.09
CA TRP A 60 10.86 19.65 29.24
C TRP A 60 11.90 20.53 29.93
N LEU A 61 12.73 21.25 29.18
CA LEU A 61 13.72 22.19 29.72
C LEU A 61 13.05 23.38 30.42
N VAL A 62 11.98 23.94 29.86
CA VAL A 62 11.21 25.04 30.44
C VAL A 62 10.56 24.65 31.77
N ASP A 63 10.04 23.40 31.86
CA ASP A 63 9.47 22.87 33.11
C ASP A 63 10.55 22.66 34.19
N ILE A 64 11.75 22.17 33.83
CA ILE A 64 12.88 22.05 34.78
C ILE A 64 13.33 23.42 35.29
N LEU A 65 13.39 24.42 34.43
CA LEU A 65 13.79 25.78 34.78
C LEU A 65 12.68 26.59 35.52
N GLN A 66 11.49 25.98 35.69
CA GLN A 66 10.33 26.58 36.35
C GLN A 66 9.90 27.94 35.76
N LEU A 67 10.05 28.09 34.44
CA LEU A 67 9.70 29.32 33.72
C LEU A 67 8.18 29.39 33.47
N ASN A 68 7.42 29.80 34.48
CA ASN A 68 5.95 29.73 34.49
C ASN A 68 5.28 30.47 33.32
N ALA A 69 5.74 31.63 32.91
CA ALA A 69 5.16 32.39 31.79
C ALA A 69 5.38 31.70 30.45
N ILE A 70 6.58 31.15 30.24
CA ILE A 70 6.93 30.43 29.01
C ILE A 70 6.21 29.07 28.97
N SER A 71 6.14 28.38 30.10
CA SER A 71 5.42 27.10 30.23
C SER A 71 3.93 27.28 29.87
N TYR A 72 3.28 28.35 30.37
CA TYR A 72 1.89 28.65 30.03
C TYR A 72 1.70 28.86 28.50
N LEU A 73 2.58 29.68 27.90
CA LEU A 73 2.53 29.92 26.44
C LEU A 73 2.75 28.63 25.63
N MET A 74 3.75 27.84 26.02
CA MET A 74 4.07 26.57 25.35
C MET A 74 2.93 25.56 25.45
N ARG A 75 2.28 25.44 26.60
CA ARG A 75 1.12 24.52 26.77
C ARG A 75 -0.06 24.91 25.87
N ASN A 76 -0.34 26.22 25.73
CA ASN A 76 -1.36 26.68 24.78
C ASN A 76 -0.97 26.39 23.33
N LEU A 77 0.31 26.54 22.97
CA LEU A 77 0.80 26.17 21.63
C LEU A 77 0.67 24.67 21.35
N VAL A 78 0.82 23.81 22.37
CA VAL A 78 0.60 22.35 22.21
C VAL A 78 -0.83 22.06 21.77
N GLN A 79 -1.83 22.71 22.36
CA GLN A 79 -3.24 22.45 22.00
C GLN A 79 -3.53 22.81 20.53
N VAL A 80 -3.04 23.97 20.08
CA VAL A 80 -3.16 24.40 18.69
C VAL A 80 -2.32 23.53 17.78
N GLY A 81 -1.13 23.13 18.24
CA GLY A 81 -0.20 22.27 17.50
C GLY A 81 -0.77 20.88 17.23
N ILE A 82 -1.44 20.26 18.19
CA ILE A 82 -2.09 18.96 18.01
C ILE A 82 -3.16 19.03 16.91
N LEU A 83 -4.00 20.06 16.94
CA LEU A 83 -5.00 20.25 15.90
C LEU A 83 -4.36 20.47 14.53
N SER A 84 -3.31 21.27 14.48
CA SER A 84 -2.55 21.52 13.23
C SER A 84 -1.91 20.25 12.66
N ILE A 85 -1.36 19.39 13.54
CA ILE A 85 -0.79 18.10 13.15
C ILE A 85 -1.88 17.18 12.57
N ILE A 86 -3.05 17.08 13.18
CA ILE A 86 -4.17 16.25 12.68
C ILE A 86 -4.57 16.70 11.27
N VAL A 87 -4.71 18.02 11.06
CA VAL A 87 -5.05 18.57 9.74
C VAL A 87 -3.94 18.32 8.72
N LEU A 88 -2.68 18.48 9.12
CA LEU A 88 -1.52 18.27 8.25
C LEU A 88 -1.38 16.80 7.81
N PHE A 89 -1.64 15.86 8.71
CA PHE A 89 -1.54 14.42 8.44
C PHE A 89 -2.86 13.77 7.99
N GLN A 90 -3.91 14.56 7.78
CA GLN A 90 -5.20 14.06 7.29
C GLN A 90 -5.07 13.18 6.04
N PRO A 91 -4.31 13.56 4.96
CA PRO A 91 -4.17 12.73 3.78
C PRO A 91 -3.42 11.40 4.05
N GLU A 92 -2.41 11.42 4.93
CA GLU A 92 -1.66 10.22 5.29
C GLU A 92 -2.51 9.26 6.11
N ILE A 93 -3.27 9.77 7.08
CA ILE A 93 -4.21 8.97 7.89
C ILE A 93 -5.26 8.34 6.99
N ARG A 94 -5.82 9.10 6.03
CA ARG A 94 -6.78 8.59 5.06
C ARG A 94 -6.20 7.43 4.24
N GLN A 95 -4.98 7.59 3.71
CA GLN A 95 -4.31 6.53 2.94
C GLN A 95 -4.06 5.26 3.77
N ILE A 96 -3.69 5.41 5.05
CA ILE A 96 -3.48 4.27 5.96
C ILE A 96 -4.82 3.56 6.21
N LEU A 97 -5.89 4.30 6.50
CA LEU A 97 -7.23 3.73 6.71
C LEU A 97 -7.75 3.02 5.46
N GLU A 98 -7.54 3.58 4.29
CA GLU A 98 -7.89 2.95 3.01
C GLU A 98 -7.11 1.64 2.81
N LYS A 99 -5.80 1.63 3.09
CA LYS A 99 -4.96 0.41 2.99
C LYS A 99 -5.36 -0.67 4.00
N VAL A 100 -5.70 -0.29 5.23
CA VAL A 100 -6.14 -1.24 6.27
C VAL A 100 -7.56 -1.75 5.98
N GLY A 101 -8.45 -0.87 5.53
CA GLY A 101 -9.82 -1.21 5.14
C GLY A 101 -9.87 -2.18 3.97
N SER A 102 -9.06 -1.94 2.93
CA SER A 102 -9.00 -2.78 1.73
C SER A 102 -8.48 -4.20 2.01
N ARG A 103 -7.55 -4.36 2.94
CA ARG A 103 -6.96 -5.66 3.27
C ARG A 103 -7.96 -6.64 3.89
N ASN A 104 -8.90 -6.15 4.70
CA ASN A 104 -9.96 -6.97 5.31
C ASN A 104 -11.10 -7.29 4.32
N ILE A 105 -11.34 -6.41 3.35
CA ILE A 105 -12.37 -6.61 2.32
C ILE A 105 -11.96 -7.69 1.32
N ARG A 106 -10.66 -7.93 1.13
CA ARG A 106 -10.14 -9.04 0.28
C ARG A 106 -10.64 -10.40 0.76
N LEU A 107 -10.75 -10.62 2.08
CA LEU A 107 -11.28 -11.86 2.66
C LEU A 107 -12.78 -12.04 2.41
N LEU A 108 -13.53 -10.93 2.36
CA LEU A 108 -14.97 -10.94 2.07
C LEU A 108 -15.27 -10.98 0.55
N ARG A 109 -14.34 -10.51 -0.29
CA ARG A 109 -14.42 -10.59 -1.76
C ARG A 109 -13.99 -11.93 -2.35
N ALA A 110 -13.53 -12.89 -1.53
CA ALA A 110 -13.28 -14.27 -1.95
C ALA A 110 -14.55 -14.99 -2.47
N PHE A 111 -15.73 -14.37 -2.29
CA PHE A 111 -16.97 -14.75 -2.99
C PHE A 111 -17.06 -14.01 -4.35
N ASN A 112 -15.97 -14.07 -5.13
CA ASN A 112 -15.94 -13.47 -6.47
C ASN A 112 -16.95 -14.15 -7.38
N ASP A 113 -17.79 -13.34 -8.00
CA ASP A 113 -18.63 -13.75 -9.11
C ASP A 113 -17.73 -14.34 -10.22
N PRO A 114 -17.87 -15.62 -10.60
CA PRO A 114 -17.05 -16.27 -11.62
C PRO A 114 -17.01 -15.49 -12.95
N LYS A 115 -18.06 -14.71 -13.21
CA LYS A 115 -18.17 -13.83 -14.37
C LYS A 115 -17.14 -12.70 -14.34
N GLN A 116 -16.93 -12.06 -13.17
CA GLN A 116 -15.94 -10.98 -13.04
C GLN A 116 -14.50 -11.48 -13.21
N GLN A 117 -14.22 -12.70 -12.75
CA GLN A 117 -12.91 -13.32 -12.94
C GLN A 117 -12.63 -13.59 -14.42
N SER A 118 -13.62 -14.17 -15.14
CA SER A 118 -13.51 -14.39 -16.58
C SER A 118 -13.33 -13.09 -17.38
N GLU A 119 -14.03 -12.01 -17.01
CA GLU A 119 -13.89 -10.68 -17.63
C GLU A 119 -12.48 -10.11 -17.39
N LEU A 120 -11.92 -10.30 -16.19
CA LEU A 120 -10.57 -9.83 -15.85
C LEU A 120 -9.50 -10.64 -16.61
N GLU A 121 -9.64 -11.97 -16.71
CA GLU A 121 -8.75 -12.81 -17.50
C GLU A 121 -8.75 -12.41 -18.97
N ALA A 122 -9.93 -12.22 -19.55
CA ALA A 122 -10.06 -11.73 -20.92
C ALA A 122 -9.39 -10.36 -21.10
N ALA A 123 -9.55 -9.44 -20.14
CA ALA A 123 -8.92 -8.12 -20.18
C ALA A 123 -7.38 -8.22 -20.12
N ILE A 124 -6.84 -9.14 -19.32
CA ILE A 124 -5.40 -9.39 -19.26
C ILE A 124 -4.89 -9.88 -20.61
N ASP A 125 -5.56 -10.86 -21.23
CA ASP A 125 -5.15 -11.43 -22.51
C ASP A 125 -5.20 -10.38 -23.63
N GLN A 126 -6.25 -9.58 -23.69
CA GLN A 126 -6.38 -8.49 -24.65
C GLN A 126 -5.29 -7.41 -24.44
N THR A 127 -4.96 -7.09 -23.18
CA THR A 127 -3.89 -6.15 -22.86
C THR A 127 -2.52 -6.68 -23.28
N VAL A 128 -2.23 -7.96 -23.03
CA VAL A 128 -0.97 -8.61 -23.45
C VAL A 128 -0.84 -8.59 -24.98
N MET A 129 -1.92 -8.91 -25.69
CA MET A 129 -1.96 -8.88 -27.16
C MET A 129 -1.69 -7.46 -27.68
N ALA A 130 -2.37 -6.46 -27.15
CA ALA A 130 -2.16 -5.06 -27.50
C ALA A 130 -0.71 -4.61 -27.21
N CYS A 131 -0.18 -4.90 -26.02
CA CYS A 131 1.19 -4.53 -25.65
C CYS A 131 2.23 -5.21 -26.54
N LYS A 132 2.01 -6.46 -26.98
CA LYS A 132 2.89 -7.16 -27.93
C LYS A 132 2.99 -6.41 -29.27
N GLU A 133 1.86 -6.01 -29.84
CA GLU A 133 1.84 -5.30 -31.12
C GLU A 133 2.40 -3.87 -30.99
N MET A 134 2.02 -3.15 -29.92
CA MET A 134 2.50 -1.80 -29.64
C MET A 134 3.99 -1.77 -29.24
N SER A 135 4.53 -2.85 -28.70
CA SER A 135 5.97 -3.04 -28.49
C SER A 135 6.75 -3.08 -29.81
N LEU A 136 6.22 -3.81 -30.81
CA LEU A 136 6.84 -3.90 -32.14
C LEU A 136 6.81 -2.57 -32.88
N SER A 137 5.70 -1.84 -32.77
CA SER A 137 5.53 -0.52 -33.41
C SER A 137 6.15 0.63 -32.59
N LYS A 138 6.75 0.35 -31.43
CA LYS A 138 7.28 1.34 -30.48
C LYS A 138 6.25 2.41 -30.11
N THR A 139 5.01 2.01 -29.94
CA THR A 139 3.94 2.91 -29.48
C THR A 139 3.98 2.99 -27.97
N GLY A 140 4.04 4.21 -27.42
CA GLY A 140 4.07 4.44 -25.97
C GLY A 140 2.74 4.06 -25.33
N VAL A 141 2.78 3.24 -24.28
CA VAL A 141 1.60 2.74 -23.56
C VAL A 141 1.73 2.98 -22.05
N LEU A 142 0.62 3.32 -21.42
CA LEU A 142 0.50 3.43 -19.96
C LEU A 142 -0.88 2.90 -19.55
N ILE A 143 -0.93 1.69 -19.02
CA ILE A 143 -2.17 1.02 -18.59
C ILE A 143 -2.08 0.71 -17.11
N VAL A 144 -3.11 1.09 -16.36
CA VAL A 144 -3.23 0.90 -14.90
C VAL A 144 -4.34 -0.09 -14.62
N PHE A 145 -4.00 -1.22 -14.02
CA PHE A 145 -4.98 -2.13 -13.44
C PHE A 145 -5.22 -1.72 -12.00
N GLU A 146 -6.41 -1.19 -11.73
CA GLU A 146 -6.86 -0.86 -10.39
C GLU A 146 -7.13 -2.13 -9.60
N ARG A 147 -6.73 -2.10 -8.31
CA ARG A 147 -6.97 -3.22 -7.39
C ARG A 147 -7.95 -2.83 -6.29
N ASP A 148 -7.48 -2.75 -5.05
CA ASP A 148 -8.33 -2.45 -3.89
C ASP A 148 -8.52 -0.94 -3.67
N ILE A 149 -7.50 -0.14 -4.02
CA ILE A 149 -7.54 1.32 -3.91
C ILE A 149 -8.17 1.90 -5.16
N HIS A 150 -9.32 2.58 -4.99
CA HIS A 150 -10.03 3.23 -6.10
C HIS A 150 -9.27 4.44 -6.64
N LEU A 151 -9.23 4.56 -7.97
CA LEU A 151 -8.51 5.61 -8.69
C LEU A 151 -9.45 6.64 -9.33
N ASP A 152 -10.62 6.89 -8.71
CA ASP A 152 -11.66 7.76 -9.27
C ASP A 152 -11.15 9.19 -9.53
N ASP A 153 -10.25 9.70 -8.68
CA ASP A 153 -9.64 11.03 -8.88
C ASP A 153 -8.77 11.09 -10.16
N MET A 154 -8.09 9.98 -10.48
CA MET A 154 -7.30 9.87 -11.71
C MET A 154 -8.22 9.75 -12.93
N VAL A 155 -9.29 8.96 -12.84
CA VAL A 155 -10.30 8.79 -13.90
C VAL A 155 -10.94 10.12 -14.26
N ARG A 156 -11.26 10.96 -13.27
CA ARG A 156 -11.85 12.31 -13.48
C ARG A 156 -10.95 13.26 -14.28
N SER A 157 -9.64 13.03 -14.29
CA SER A 157 -8.69 13.87 -15.05
C SER A 157 -8.67 13.56 -16.55
N GLY A 158 -9.23 12.40 -16.94
CA GLY A 158 -9.28 11.92 -18.32
C GLY A 158 -10.70 11.88 -18.88
N THR A 159 -10.89 11.09 -19.93
CA THR A 159 -12.19 10.83 -20.57
C THR A 159 -12.75 9.51 -20.06
N THR A 160 -13.94 9.53 -19.47
CA THR A 160 -14.65 8.32 -19.04
C THR A 160 -15.16 7.55 -20.26
N LEU A 161 -14.90 6.22 -20.31
CA LEU A 161 -15.26 5.37 -21.45
C LEU A 161 -16.26 4.28 -21.10
N ASP A 162 -16.08 3.62 -19.95
CA ASP A 162 -16.83 2.43 -19.48
C ASP A 162 -16.98 1.37 -20.58
N ALA A 163 -15.88 0.91 -21.13
CA ALA A 163 -15.84 -0.05 -22.25
C ALA A 163 -15.20 -1.39 -21.86
N ALA A 164 -15.57 -2.46 -22.58
CA ALA A 164 -14.85 -3.73 -22.50
C ALA A 164 -13.43 -3.57 -23.03
N VAL A 165 -12.45 -4.27 -22.42
CA VAL A 165 -11.07 -4.28 -22.89
C VAL A 165 -10.97 -5.08 -24.16
N SER A 166 -10.48 -4.48 -25.24
CA SER A 166 -10.07 -5.18 -26.47
C SER A 166 -8.73 -4.65 -26.97
N SER A 167 -7.97 -5.52 -27.62
CA SER A 167 -6.67 -5.15 -28.22
C SER A 167 -6.81 -3.99 -29.19
N GLU A 168 -7.87 -4.01 -29.99
CA GLU A 168 -8.16 -2.99 -31.00
C GLU A 168 -8.48 -1.64 -30.35
N LEU A 169 -9.28 -1.62 -29.28
CA LEU A 169 -9.62 -0.40 -28.57
C LEU A 169 -8.37 0.22 -27.91
N LEU A 170 -7.54 -0.61 -27.25
CA LEU A 170 -6.29 -0.15 -26.65
C LEU A 170 -5.33 0.44 -27.70
N LYS A 171 -5.19 -0.22 -28.87
CA LYS A 171 -4.37 0.29 -29.97
C LYS A 171 -4.91 1.62 -30.53
N ASN A 172 -6.21 1.77 -30.62
CA ASN A 172 -6.83 3.04 -31.04
C ASN A 172 -6.65 4.16 -30.02
N ILE A 173 -6.77 3.86 -28.73
CA ILE A 173 -6.54 4.86 -27.68
C ILE A 173 -5.10 5.37 -27.70
N PHE A 174 -4.12 4.47 -27.80
CA PHE A 174 -2.69 4.81 -27.80
C PHE A 174 -2.14 5.15 -29.19
N PHE A 175 -3.00 5.18 -30.20
CA PHE A 175 -2.55 5.62 -31.53
C PHE A 175 -1.99 7.04 -31.49
N VAL A 176 -0.80 7.21 -32.04
CA VAL A 176 -0.07 8.51 -31.99
C VAL A 176 -0.94 9.62 -32.59
N LYS A 177 -1.08 10.73 -31.87
CA LYS A 177 -1.95 11.87 -32.19
C LYS A 177 -3.46 11.64 -31.98
N ALA A 178 -3.91 10.48 -31.49
CA ALA A 178 -5.30 10.33 -31.02
C ALA A 178 -5.53 11.25 -29.79
N PRO A 179 -6.72 11.81 -29.59
CA PRO A 179 -6.99 12.75 -28.48
C PRO A 179 -6.72 12.17 -27.08
N MET A 180 -6.79 10.85 -26.92
CA MET A 180 -6.66 10.16 -25.63
C MET A 180 -5.32 9.44 -25.43
N HIS A 181 -4.35 9.58 -26.37
CA HIS A 181 -3.09 8.82 -26.34
C HIS A 181 -2.10 9.32 -25.27
N ASP A 182 -2.24 10.60 -24.87
CA ASP A 182 -1.38 11.20 -23.84
C ASP A 182 -2.04 11.07 -22.48
N GLY A 183 -1.52 10.14 -21.70
CA GLY A 183 -2.05 9.78 -20.40
C GLY A 183 -2.19 8.27 -20.23
N ALA A 184 -2.88 7.85 -19.17
CA ALA A 184 -3.08 6.47 -18.83
C ALA A 184 -4.50 5.99 -19.19
N VAL A 185 -4.58 4.69 -19.48
CA VAL A 185 -5.85 3.95 -19.46
C VAL A 185 -5.99 3.29 -18.10
N ILE A 186 -7.13 3.44 -17.44
CA ILE A 186 -7.43 2.82 -16.15
C ILE A 186 -8.45 1.70 -16.36
N ILE A 187 -8.09 0.50 -15.91
CA ILE A 187 -8.91 -0.72 -15.98
C ILE A 187 -9.33 -1.13 -14.57
N ARG A 188 -10.62 -1.30 -14.35
CA ARG A 188 -11.23 -1.79 -13.11
C ARG A 188 -12.09 -3.01 -13.44
N ARG A 189 -11.84 -4.15 -12.80
CA ARG A 189 -12.63 -5.38 -12.95
C ARG A 189 -12.85 -5.79 -14.40
N GLY A 190 -11.81 -5.73 -15.22
CA GLY A 190 -11.88 -6.12 -16.64
C GLY A 190 -12.50 -5.09 -17.58
N ARG A 191 -12.84 -3.88 -17.13
CA ARG A 191 -13.40 -2.81 -17.96
C ARG A 191 -12.52 -1.55 -17.96
N ILE A 192 -12.41 -0.90 -19.10
CA ILE A 192 -11.77 0.41 -19.23
C ILE A 192 -12.70 1.46 -18.60
N LEU A 193 -12.29 2.09 -17.51
CA LEU A 193 -13.04 3.19 -16.90
C LEU A 193 -12.81 4.49 -17.66
N GLY A 194 -11.57 4.79 -18.00
CA GLY A 194 -11.22 6.02 -18.69
C GLY A 194 -9.86 5.94 -19.37
N ALA A 195 -9.61 6.91 -20.24
CA ALA A 195 -8.36 7.07 -20.99
C ALA A 195 -7.90 8.52 -20.96
N GLY A 196 -6.61 8.75 -21.27
CA GLY A 196 -6.00 10.08 -21.16
C GLY A 196 -5.91 10.57 -19.72
N CYS A 197 -5.89 9.64 -18.73
CA CYS A 197 -5.87 9.98 -17.32
C CYS A 197 -4.47 10.45 -16.89
N MET A 198 -4.42 11.53 -16.09
CA MET A 198 -3.18 12.03 -15.52
C MET A 198 -2.78 11.23 -14.28
N LEU A 199 -1.52 10.80 -14.22
CA LEU A 199 -0.96 10.07 -13.09
C LEU A 199 0.09 10.90 -12.36
N PRO A 200 0.27 10.69 -11.03
CA PRO A 200 1.35 11.32 -10.28
C PRO A 200 2.71 10.80 -10.77
N LEU A 201 3.67 11.71 -10.90
CA LEU A 201 5.05 11.34 -11.24
C LEU A 201 5.82 10.93 -9.97
N SER A 202 6.65 9.91 -10.08
CA SER A 202 7.58 9.56 -9.00
C SER A 202 8.57 10.69 -8.73
N LYS A 203 8.76 11.01 -7.45
CA LYS A 203 9.73 12.00 -6.97
C LYS A 203 11.07 11.38 -6.59
N ASN A 204 11.24 10.08 -6.82
CA ASN A 204 12.47 9.38 -6.48
C ASN A 204 13.62 9.87 -7.38
N VAL A 205 14.60 10.52 -6.76
CA VAL A 205 15.78 11.08 -7.45
C VAL A 205 16.76 9.99 -7.91
N ASN A 206 16.65 8.77 -7.37
CA ASN A 206 17.52 7.64 -7.71
C ASN A 206 17.06 6.87 -8.96
N LEU A 207 15.96 7.29 -9.60
CA LEU A 207 15.53 6.67 -10.85
C LEU A 207 16.49 7.02 -11.97
N SER A 208 16.80 6.01 -12.81
CA SER A 208 17.63 6.19 -14.01
C SER A 208 17.12 7.36 -14.86
N ARG A 209 18.05 8.15 -15.42
CA ARG A 209 17.73 9.27 -16.30
C ARG A 209 17.13 8.82 -17.65
N ASP A 210 17.37 7.56 -18.01
CA ASP A 210 16.85 6.95 -19.26
C ASP A 210 15.36 6.59 -19.18
N LEU A 211 14.71 6.81 -18.02
CA LEU A 211 13.29 6.57 -17.88
C LEU A 211 12.45 7.76 -18.36
N GLY A 212 11.71 7.55 -19.44
CA GLY A 212 10.76 8.52 -19.98
C GLY A 212 9.60 8.83 -19.02
N MET A 213 8.78 9.82 -19.39
CA MET A 213 7.69 10.31 -18.54
C MET A 213 6.67 9.23 -18.19
N ARG A 214 6.30 8.31 -19.12
CA ARG A 214 5.38 7.19 -18.84
C ARG A 214 5.91 6.25 -17.80
N HIS A 215 7.21 5.98 -17.78
CA HIS A 215 7.82 5.15 -16.72
C HIS A 215 7.76 5.83 -15.36
N ARG A 216 8.08 7.13 -15.30
CA ARG A 216 8.01 7.93 -14.06
C ARG A 216 6.58 8.03 -13.53
N ALA A 217 5.59 8.15 -14.42
CA ALA A 217 4.18 8.14 -14.09
C ALA A 217 3.73 6.76 -13.56
N GLY A 218 4.14 5.68 -14.23
CA GLY A 218 3.82 4.32 -13.78
C GLY A 218 4.42 3.99 -12.42
N ILE A 219 5.68 4.36 -12.17
CA ILE A 219 6.31 4.20 -10.85
C ILE A 219 5.56 5.04 -9.81
N GLY A 220 5.32 6.33 -10.10
CA GLY A 220 4.62 7.24 -9.20
C GLY A 220 3.22 6.76 -8.82
N MET A 221 2.49 6.18 -9.78
CA MET A 221 1.18 5.58 -9.51
C MET A 221 1.31 4.37 -8.59
N SER A 222 2.27 3.49 -8.84
CA SER A 222 2.51 2.29 -8.03
C SER A 222 3.12 2.60 -6.64
N GLU A 223 3.71 3.78 -6.43
CA GLU A 223 4.13 4.27 -5.11
C GLU A 223 2.95 4.73 -4.26
N ASN A 224 1.91 5.29 -4.91
CA ASN A 224 0.77 5.92 -4.24
C ASN A 224 -0.47 5.00 -4.14
N SER A 225 -0.46 3.85 -4.81
CA SER A 225 -1.57 2.88 -4.80
C SER A 225 -1.04 1.45 -4.84
N ASP A 226 -1.95 0.49 -4.76
CA ASP A 226 -1.67 -0.94 -4.95
C ASP A 226 -1.86 -1.39 -6.41
N ALA A 227 -2.06 -0.45 -7.33
CA ALA A 227 -2.30 -0.73 -8.75
C ALA A 227 -1.09 -1.38 -9.42
N VAL A 228 -1.35 -2.19 -10.42
CA VAL A 228 -0.36 -2.77 -11.33
C VAL A 228 -0.33 -1.93 -12.59
N VAL A 229 0.84 -1.37 -12.92
CA VAL A 229 0.98 -0.46 -14.07
C VAL A 229 1.84 -1.06 -15.16
N VAL A 230 1.26 -1.22 -16.34
CA VAL A 230 1.94 -1.72 -17.55
C VAL A 230 2.39 -0.53 -18.40
N ILE A 231 3.65 -0.56 -18.82
CA ILE A 231 4.28 0.50 -19.62
C ILE A 231 4.94 -0.11 -20.84
N VAL A 232 4.72 0.49 -22.01
CA VAL A 232 5.53 0.24 -23.21
C VAL A 232 6.29 1.50 -23.55
N SER A 233 7.60 1.36 -23.73
CA SER A 233 8.47 2.48 -24.10
C SER A 233 8.27 2.88 -25.57
N GLU A 234 8.04 4.14 -25.84
CA GLU A 234 7.99 4.67 -27.22
C GLU A 234 9.36 4.75 -27.90
N GLU A 235 10.46 4.74 -27.11
CA GLU A 235 11.81 4.80 -27.65
C GLU A 235 12.33 3.40 -28.02
N THR A 236 12.15 2.44 -27.11
CA THR A 236 12.76 1.12 -27.20
C THR A 236 11.77 0.01 -27.57
N GLY A 237 10.46 0.22 -27.37
CA GLY A 237 9.43 -0.82 -27.45
C GLY A 237 9.42 -1.75 -26.25
N SER A 238 10.29 -1.54 -25.25
CA SER A 238 10.41 -2.43 -24.09
C SER A 238 9.15 -2.39 -23.24
N ILE A 239 8.62 -3.58 -22.90
CA ILE A 239 7.51 -3.72 -21.96
C ILE A 239 8.05 -3.76 -20.54
N SER A 240 7.43 -3.00 -19.67
CA SER A 240 7.77 -2.90 -18.24
C SER A 240 6.52 -2.93 -17.39
N VAL A 241 6.65 -3.35 -16.12
CA VAL A 241 5.57 -3.31 -15.13
C VAL A 241 6.06 -2.65 -13.86
N ALA A 242 5.29 -1.70 -13.34
CA ALA A 242 5.54 -1.05 -12.06
C ALA A 242 4.55 -1.56 -11.00
N ILE A 243 5.07 -1.98 -9.83
CA ILE A 243 4.30 -2.50 -8.70
C ILE A 243 5.01 -2.06 -7.42
N GLY A 244 4.30 -1.40 -6.49
CA GLY A 244 4.83 -1.00 -5.19
C GLY A 244 6.08 -0.11 -5.27
N GLY A 245 6.17 0.76 -6.28
CA GLY A 245 7.32 1.63 -6.53
C GLY A 245 8.50 0.95 -7.24
N MET A 246 8.42 -0.36 -7.52
CA MET A 246 9.47 -1.10 -8.23
C MET A 246 9.12 -1.28 -9.70
N LEU A 247 10.10 -1.13 -10.59
CA LEU A 247 9.96 -1.30 -12.02
C LEU A 247 10.66 -2.58 -12.50
N LYS A 248 9.87 -3.54 -13.03
CA LYS A 248 10.38 -4.72 -13.75
C LYS A 248 10.43 -4.40 -15.24
N ARG A 249 11.61 -4.44 -15.83
CA ARG A 249 11.83 -4.03 -17.25
C ARG A 249 12.08 -5.23 -18.16
N HIS A 250 11.98 -4.99 -19.48
CA HIS A 250 12.30 -5.94 -20.54
C HIS A 250 11.51 -7.26 -20.47
N LEU A 251 10.21 -7.14 -20.17
CA LEU A 251 9.34 -8.31 -20.08
C LEU A 251 8.97 -8.80 -21.49
N LYS A 252 8.96 -10.12 -21.65
CA LYS A 252 8.35 -10.76 -22.82
C LYS A 252 6.82 -10.77 -22.64
N PRO A 253 6.02 -10.78 -23.74
CA PRO A 253 4.55 -10.81 -23.62
C PRO A 253 4.03 -11.95 -22.75
N GLU A 254 4.64 -13.15 -22.86
CA GLU A 254 4.24 -14.32 -22.08
C GLU A 254 4.53 -14.12 -20.57
N THR A 255 5.65 -13.46 -20.25
CA THR A 255 6.02 -13.13 -18.87
C THR A 255 5.10 -12.04 -18.30
N LEU A 256 4.72 -11.04 -19.13
CA LEU A 256 3.73 -10.04 -18.77
C LEU A 256 2.40 -10.69 -18.38
N GLY A 257 1.88 -11.60 -19.21
CA GLY A 257 0.62 -12.29 -18.92
C GLY A 257 0.64 -13.09 -17.63
N LYS A 258 1.73 -13.84 -17.37
CA LYS A 258 1.91 -14.58 -16.11
C LYS A 258 1.97 -13.63 -14.90
N LEU A 259 2.69 -12.53 -15.03
CA LEU A 259 2.84 -11.56 -13.95
C LEU A 259 1.50 -10.88 -13.64
N LEU A 260 0.74 -10.46 -14.66
CA LEU A 260 -0.57 -9.85 -14.46
C LEU A 260 -1.56 -10.81 -13.80
N ARG A 261 -1.59 -12.10 -14.22
CA ARG A 261 -2.45 -13.10 -13.57
C ARG A 261 -2.07 -13.29 -12.12
N ASN A 262 -0.80 -13.45 -11.80
CA ASN A 262 -0.34 -13.64 -10.41
C ASN A 262 -0.65 -12.44 -9.50
N GLU A 263 -0.62 -11.22 -10.04
CA GLU A 263 -0.86 -10.01 -9.26
C GLU A 263 -2.34 -9.64 -9.14
N LEU A 264 -3.15 -9.96 -10.15
CA LEU A 264 -4.55 -9.52 -10.27
C LEU A 264 -5.57 -10.60 -9.91
N ILE A 265 -5.22 -11.88 -10.12
CA ILE A 265 -6.09 -13.02 -9.86
C ILE A 265 -5.60 -13.74 -8.61
N PRO A 266 -6.42 -13.88 -7.57
CA PRO A 266 -6.05 -14.63 -6.37
C PRO A 266 -5.82 -16.12 -6.74
N PRO A 267 -4.80 -16.80 -6.18
CA PRO A 267 -4.61 -18.24 -6.41
C PRO A 267 -5.81 -19.03 -5.89
N GLU A 268 -6.31 -19.95 -6.71
CA GLU A 268 -7.49 -20.78 -6.44
C GLU A 268 -7.35 -21.61 -5.15
N GLU A 269 -6.16 -22.11 -4.83
CA GLU A 269 -5.90 -22.95 -3.64
C GLU A 269 -6.05 -22.20 -2.30
N GLU A 270 -5.78 -20.90 -2.25
CA GLU A 270 -5.96 -20.12 -1.02
C GLU A 270 -7.43 -19.78 -0.72
N THR A 271 -8.30 -19.77 -1.74
CA THR A 271 -9.71 -19.43 -1.59
C THR A 271 -10.53 -20.58 -1.04
N GLU A 272 -10.29 -21.82 -1.47
CA GLU A 272 -11.03 -22.97 -0.95
C GLU A 272 -10.66 -23.34 0.48
N ASP A 273 -9.37 -23.33 0.84
CA ASP A 273 -8.91 -23.73 2.17
C ASP A 273 -9.24 -22.64 3.23
N LYS A 274 -9.09 -21.37 2.91
CA LYS A 274 -9.50 -20.26 3.80
C LYS A 274 -11.02 -20.17 3.95
N SER A 275 -11.78 -20.35 2.87
CA SER A 275 -13.25 -20.36 2.92
C SER A 275 -13.77 -21.50 3.78
N ARG A 276 -13.21 -22.70 3.66
CA ARG A 276 -13.57 -23.87 4.48
C ARG A 276 -13.21 -23.68 5.95
N ARG A 277 -12.05 -23.11 6.27
CA ARG A 277 -11.63 -22.81 7.65
C ARG A 277 -12.50 -21.73 8.29
N THR A 278 -12.77 -20.64 7.58
CA THR A 278 -13.61 -19.55 8.11
C THR A 278 -15.06 -19.98 8.29
N LEU A 279 -15.62 -20.79 7.39
CA LEU A 279 -16.95 -21.37 7.53
C LEU A 279 -17.01 -22.39 8.68
N ALA A 280 -15.97 -23.20 8.87
CA ALA A 280 -15.88 -24.15 9.97
C ALA A 280 -15.74 -23.42 11.33
N GLU A 281 -15.01 -22.31 11.40
CA GLU A 281 -14.92 -21.45 12.58
C GLU A 281 -16.23 -20.72 12.88
N LEU A 282 -16.88 -20.12 11.87
CA LEU A 282 -18.17 -19.43 12.02
C LEU A 282 -19.31 -20.35 12.40
N LEU A 283 -19.28 -21.59 11.92
CA LEU A 283 -20.30 -22.61 12.24
C LEU A 283 -19.99 -23.41 13.50
N GLY A 284 -18.88 -23.11 14.20
CA GLY A 284 -18.51 -23.79 15.45
C GLY A 284 -18.25 -25.29 15.29
N LEU A 285 -17.97 -25.76 14.06
CA LEU A 285 -17.82 -27.18 13.72
C LEU A 285 -16.41 -27.73 14.02
N ASN A 286 -15.62 -27.06 14.86
CA ASN A 286 -14.35 -27.60 15.34
C ASN A 286 -14.60 -28.64 16.43
N ARG A 287 -15.12 -29.81 16.03
CA ARG A 287 -15.14 -30.99 16.90
C ARG A 287 -13.70 -31.47 17.04
N LYS A 288 -13.04 -31.08 18.14
CA LYS A 288 -11.91 -31.81 18.70
C LYS A 288 -12.37 -33.24 19.00
N GLY A 289 -11.55 -34.18 18.55
CA GLY A 289 -11.77 -35.60 18.64
C GLY A 289 -12.13 -36.11 20.02
N ALA A 290 -13.05 -37.01 20.02
CA ALA A 290 -13.22 -38.01 21.05
C ALA A 290 -12.72 -39.32 20.45
N ASP A 291 -11.45 -39.59 20.62
CA ASP A 291 -10.88 -40.93 20.66
C ASP A 291 -10.51 -41.20 22.10
N ASP A 292 -11.35 -41.94 22.79
CA ASP A 292 -11.00 -42.62 24.01
C ASP A 292 -11.68 -43.98 24.07
N HIS A 293 -10.80 -44.96 24.06
CA HIS A 293 -10.91 -46.26 24.72
C HIS A 293 -12.18 -47.14 24.58
N VAL A 294 -12.05 -48.11 23.77
CA VAL A 294 -12.63 -49.40 24.11
C VAL A 294 -11.50 -50.45 24.18
N GLY A 295 -11.13 -50.81 25.41
CA GLY A 295 -10.32 -51.95 25.68
C GLY A 295 -11.11 -53.23 25.38
N THR A 296 -10.45 -54.17 24.79
CA THR A 296 -10.91 -55.55 24.62
C THR A 296 -10.19 -56.41 25.63
N ASP A 297 -10.96 -56.90 26.56
CA ASP A 297 -10.72 -58.21 27.19
C ASP A 297 -11.64 -59.22 26.53
N LEU A 298 -11.05 -60.22 25.89
CA LEU A 298 -11.32 -61.68 25.91
C LEU A 298 -10.70 -62.32 24.65
#